data_56053fc09d09cfcb3055bb9f7c5321fa
#
_entry.id   56053fc09d09cfcb3055bb9f7c5321fa
#
_cell.length_a   1.000
_cell.length_b   1.000
_cell.length_c   1.000
_cell.angle_alpha   90.00
_cell.angle_beta   90.00
_cell.angle_gamma   90.00
#
_symmetry.space_group_name_H-M   'P 1'
#
loop_
_entity.id
_entity.type
_entity.pdbx_description
1 polymer ?
#
loop_
_entity_poly.entity_id
_entity_poly.type
_entity_poly.pdbx_seq_one_letter_code
_entity_poly.pdbx_strand_id
1 'polypeptide(L)'
;MSFEKIPTVPTADEVLDRALRRAAKKMKEKPNKKRASVEFVEAAYLSVHDKLVSVIQSFPTLSEEPQFYQDVVEIMWTTDRLKKSLGAVGWAARWSKDHRGGLAKDVRYSSEDNAPAARKKAIARLSSVVHQVEKDLLFLNEVRNILRKLPTVEDVFTIVVAGFPNVGKSSFIRSVSSAEPEIASYPFTTKGIIVGHYYKGHEKIQLIDTPGLLDRPGIERNAIERQAISAIENIADVL
;
A
#
# COMPACT_ATOMS: atom_id res chain seq x y z
N MET A 1 -10.99 4.01 7.75
CA MET A 1 -9.90 4.45 6.87
C MET A 1 -9.58 3.40 5.84
N SER A 2 -9.23 3.84 4.64
CA SER A 2 -8.86 2.94 3.56
C SER A 2 -7.46 2.36 3.72
N PHE A 3 -6.49 3.14 4.19
CA PHE A 3 -5.08 2.72 4.31
C PHE A 3 -4.81 1.68 5.40
N GLU A 4 -5.52 1.67 6.52
CA GLU A 4 -5.37 0.67 7.58
C GLU A 4 -5.66 -0.75 7.09
N LYS A 5 -6.58 -0.88 6.14
CA LYS A 5 -7.04 -2.16 5.59
C LYS A 5 -6.11 -2.73 4.52
N ILE A 6 -5.10 -2.00 4.05
CA ILE A 6 -4.17 -2.50 3.03
C ILE A 6 -3.39 -3.69 3.60
N PRO A 7 -3.54 -4.89 3.04
CA PRO A 7 -2.80 -6.07 3.49
C PRO A 7 -1.31 -5.92 3.18
N THR A 8 -0.48 -6.73 3.80
CA THR A 8 0.94 -6.79 3.46
C THR A 8 1.13 -7.11 1.99
N VAL A 9 1.91 -6.27 1.29
CA VAL A 9 2.29 -6.52 -0.09
C VAL A 9 3.41 -7.54 -0.11
N PRO A 10 3.23 -8.69 -0.78
CA PRO A 10 4.22 -9.75 -0.80
C PRO A 10 5.39 -9.40 -1.72
N THR A 11 6.55 -10.01 -1.46
CA THR A 11 7.68 -10.01 -2.38
C THR A 11 7.39 -10.85 -3.64
N ALA A 12 8.22 -10.73 -4.68
CA ALA A 12 8.10 -11.56 -5.89
C ALA A 12 8.18 -13.05 -5.56
N ASP A 13 9.11 -13.45 -4.69
CA ASP A 13 9.27 -14.84 -4.28
C ASP A 13 8.05 -15.37 -3.52
N GLU A 14 7.47 -14.59 -2.61
CA GLU A 14 6.25 -14.97 -1.88
C GLU A 14 5.04 -15.15 -2.81
N VAL A 15 4.92 -14.29 -3.84
CA VAL A 15 3.86 -14.42 -4.87
C VAL A 15 4.04 -15.73 -5.64
N LEU A 16 5.28 -16.01 -6.10
CA LEU A 16 5.61 -17.21 -6.85
C LEU A 16 5.45 -18.47 -6.03
N ASP A 17 6.00 -18.52 -4.83
CA ASP A 17 5.91 -19.66 -3.92
C ASP A 17 4.46 -20.06 -3.64
N ARG A 18 3.61 -19.09 -3.33
CA ARG A 18 2.19 -19.33 -3.10
C ARG A 18 1.50 -19.86 -4.34
N ALA A 19 1.81 -19.28 -5.51
CA ALA A 19 1.23 -19.70 -6.77
C ALA A 19 1.65 -21.14 -7.15
N LEU A 20 2.93 -21.46 -7.00
CA LEU A 20 3.49 -22.77 -7.30
C LEU A 20 2.97 -23.85 -6.35
N ARG A 21 2.84 -23.56 -5.05
CA ARG A 21 2.23 -24.50 -4.07
C ARG A 21 0.77 -24.79 -4.43
N ARG A 22 -0.01 -23.78 -4.80
CA ARG A 22 -1.41 -23.95 -5.24
C ARG A 22 -1.49 -24.76 -6.52
N ALA A 23 -0.62 -24.48 -7.49
CA ALA A 23 -0.53 -25.22 -8.75
C ALA A 23 -0.13 -26.70 -8.52
N ALA A 24 0.84 -26.96 -7.65
CA ALA A 24 1.27 -28.31 -7.29
C ALA A 24 0.14 -29.14 -6.65
N LYS A 25 -0.71 -28.53 -5.82
CA LYS A 25 -1.88 -29.20 -5.25
C LYS A 25 -2.85 -29.62 -6.35
N LYS A 26 -3.20 -28.70 -7.26
CA LYS A 26 -4.09 -29.01 -8.40
C LYS A 26 -3.52 -30.04 -9.35
N MET A 27 -2.20 -30.05 -9.55
CA MET A 27 -1.52 -31.04 -10.37
C MET A 27 -1.69 -32.47 -9.86
N LYS A 28 -1.63 -32.68 -8.53
CA LYS A 28 -1.79 -34.00 -7.90
C LYS A 28 -3.17 -34.63 -8.11
N GLU A 29 -4.18 -33.83 -8.40
CA GLU A 29 -5.57 -34.29 -8.63
C GLU A 29 -5.77 -34.87 -10.03
N LYS A 30 -4.77 -34.82 -10.92
CA LYS A 30 -4.88 -35.25 -12.32
C LYS A 30 -4.14 -36.57 -12.56
N PRO A 31 -4.78 -37.56 -13.14
CA PRO A 31 -4.18 -38.89 -13.35
C PRO A 31 -3.16 -38.92 -14.50
N ASN A 32 -3.29 -38.02 -15.49
CA ASN A 32 -2.41 -37.97 -16.66
C ASN A 32 -1.33 -36.90 -16.48
N LYS A 33 -0.05 -37.28 -16.62
CA LYS A 33 1.12 -36.39 -16.44
C LYS A 33 1.08 -35.12 -17.31
N LYS A 34 0.63 -35.26 -18.55
CA LYS A 34 0.52 -34.16 -19.50
C LYS A 34 -0.60 -33.19 -19.08
N ARG A 35 -1.80 -33.70 -18.76
CA ARG A 35 -2.91 -32.90 -18.25
C ARG A 35 -2.54 -32.24 -16.93
N ALA A 36 -1.84 -32.93 -16.05
CA ALA A 36 -1.32 -32.40 -14.80
C ALA A 36 -0.37 -31.22 -15.02
N SER A 37 0.51 -31.29 -16.03
CA SER A 37 1.43 -30.20 -16.39
C SER A 37 0.71 -28.98 -16.97
N VAL A 38 -0.33 -29.18 -17.78
CA VAL A 38 -1.19 -28.09 -18.30
C VAL A 38 -1.89 -27.39 -17.14
N GLU A 39 -2.56 -28.14 -16.26
CA GLU A 39 -3.28 -27.61 -15.11
C GLU A 39 -2.34 -26.82 -14.17
N PHE A 40 -1.11 -27.33 -14.00
CA PHE A 40 -0.10 -26.63 -13.20
C PHE A 40 0.19 -25.23 -13.75
N VAL A 41 0.42 -25.10 -15.07
CA VAL A 41 0.69 -23.81 -15.71
C VAL A 41 -0.52 -22.88 -15.56
N GLU A 42 -1.72 -23.37 -15.90
CA GLU A 42 -2.95 -22.58 -15.80
C GLU A 42 -3.20 -22.08 -14.37
N ALA A 43 -3.01 -22.94 -13.37
CA ALA A 43 -3.22 -22.60 -11.97
C ALA A 43 -2.16 -21.63 -11.43
N ALA A 44 -0.89 -21.79 -11.82
CA ALA A 44 0.19 -20.90 -11.41
C ALA A 44 -0.03 -19.48 -11.94
N TYR A 45 -0.31 -19.35 -13.24
CA TYR A 45 -0.55 -18.06 -13.90
C TYR A 45 -1.77 -17.35 -13.34
N LEU A 46 -2.87 -18.07 -13.14
CA LEU A 46 -4.08 -17.50 -12.53
C LEU A 46 -3.83 -17.05 -11.09
N SER A 47 -3.11 -17.85 -10.31
CA SER A 47 -2.80 -17.50 -8.91
C SER A 47 -1.92 -16.26 -8.79
N VAL A 48 -0.95 -16.07 -9.69
CA VAL A 48 -0.13 -14.85 -9.77
C VAL A 48 -1.00 -13.67 -10.17
N HIS A 49 -1.80 -13.79 -11.25
CA HIS A 49 -2.72 -12.74 -11.67
C HIS A 49 -3.62 -12.27 -10.53
N ASP A 50 -4.34 -13.20 -9.88
CA ASP A 50 -5.29 -12.89 -8.82
C ASP A 50 -4.60 -12.19 -7.64
N LYS A 51 -3.39 -12.63 -7.28
CA LYS A 51 -2.63 -12.02 -6.18
C LYS A 51 -2.17 -10.60 -6.50
N LEU A 52 -1.63 -10.36 -7.70
CA LEU A 52 -1.19 -9.03 -8.11
C LEU A 52 -2.37 -8.06 -8.26
N VAL A 53 -3.51 -8.52 -8.81
CA VAL A 53 -4.75 -7.74 -8.86
C VAL A 53 -5.23 -7.39 -7.44
N SER A 54 -5.20 -8.35 -6.52
CA SER A 54 -5.56 -8.10 -5.12
C SER A 54 -4.68 -7.04 -4.46
N VAL A 55 -3.38 -7.00 -4.78
CA VAL A 55 -2.48 -5.94 -4.30
C VAL A 55 -2.93 -4.57 -4.80
N ILE A 56 -3.17 -4.43 -6.10
CA ILE A 56 -3.58 -3.15 -6.71
C ILE A 56 -4.91 -2.67 -6.12
N GLN A 57 -5.90 -3.55 -6.04
CA GLN A 57 -7.24 -3.24 -5.54
C GLN A 57 -7.25 -2.90 -4.04
N SER A 58 -6.21 -3.27 -3.31
CA SER A 58 -6.10 -2.93 -1.89
C SER A 58 -5.65 -1.48 -1.64
N PHE A 59 -5.05 -0.83 -2.65
CA PHE A 59 -4.70 0.59 -2.56
C PHE A 59 -5.91 1.43 -2.97
N PRO A 60 -6.32 2.40 -2.15
CA PRO A 60 -7.40 3.31 -2.51
C PRO A 60 -6.97 4.26 -3.62
N THR A 61 -7.95 4.87 -4.28
CA THR A 61 -7.71 5.95 -5.24
C THR A 61 -7.26 7.18 -4.46
N LEU A 62 -5.98 7.56 -4.58
CA LEU A 62 -5.40 8.63 -3.77
C LEU A 62 -6.16 9.96 -3.89
N SER A 63 -6.70 10.29 -5.06
CA SER A 63 -7.49 11.52 -5.28
C SER A 63 -8.85 11.55 -4.58
N GLU A 64 -9.30 10.43 -4.03
CA GLU A 64 -10.55 10.32 -3.25
C GLU A 64 -10.28 10.35 -1.74
N GLU A 65 -9.01 10.31 -1.34
CA GLU A 65 -8.61 10.41 0.07
C GLU A 65 -8.45 11.88 0.51
N PRO A 66 -8.59 12.18 1.82
CA PRO A 66 -8.35 13.52 2.35
C PRO A 66 -7.01 14.10 1.89
N GLN A 67 -6.97 15.43 1.68
CA GLN A 67 -5.80 16.15 1.15
C GLN A 67 -4.52 15.85 1.92
N PHE A 68 -4.62 15.69 3.23
CA PHE A 68 -3.50 15.30 4.10
C PHE A 68 -2.73 14.08 3.59
N TYR A 69 -3.43 13.00 3.19
CA TYR A 69 -2.75 11.79 2.71
C TYR A 69 -2.15 11.98 1.33
N GLN A 70 -2.80 12.79 0.48
CA GLN A 70 -2.28 13.14 -0.84
C GLN A 70 -0.97 13.90 -0.70
N ASP A 71 -0.91 14.89 0.20
CA ASP A 71 0.27 15.70 0.47
C ASP A 71 1.41 14.85 1.06
N VAL A 72 1.12 13.95 2.01
CA VAL A 72 2.13 13.03 2.57
C VAL A 72 2.73 12.13 1.49
N VAL A 73 1.90 11.57 0.60
CA VAL A 73 2.40 10.73 -0.52
C VAL A 73 3.26 11.56 -1.47
N GLU A 74 2.84 12.78 -1.79
CA GLU A 74 3.59 13.66 -2.68
C GLU A 74 4.95 14.04 -2.10
N ILE A 75 5.00 14.36 -0.81
CA ILE A 75 6.24 14.75 -0.11
C ILE A 75 7.21 13.56 -0.01
N MET A 76 6.71 12.38 0.34
CA MET A 76 7.54 11.20 0.59
C MET A 76 8.07 10.56 -0.68
N TRP A 77 7.24 10.45 -1.71
CA TRP A 77 7.54 9.59 -2.87
C TRP A 77 7.14 10.16 -4.22
N THR A 78 6.30 11.16 -4.30
CA THR A 78 5.52 11.63 -5.44
C THR A 78 4.36 10.69 -5.83
N THR A 79 3.23 11.29 -6.12
CA THR A 79 2.02 10.57 -6.61
C THR A 79 2.30 9.82 -7.92
N ASP A 80 3.15 10.39 -8.78
CA ASP A 80 3.53 9.78 -10.06
C ASP A 80 4.28 8.46 -9.86
N ARG A 81 5.21 8.38 -8.89
CA ARG A 81 5.92 7.14 -8.57
C ARG A 81 4.98 6.06 -8.05
N LEU A 82 4.02 6.42 -7.17
CA LEU A 82 3.03 5.47 -6.68
C LEU A 82 2.18 4.90 -7.83
N LYS A 83 1.68 5.78 -8.71
CA LYS A 83 0.89 5.38 -9.89
C LYS A 83 1.70 4.49 -10.85
N LYS A 84 2.97 4.81 -11.09
CA LYS A 84 3.87 4.00 -11.93
C LYS A 84 4.08 2.60 -11.35
N SER A 85 4.32 2.48 -10.05
CA SER A 85 4.51 1.18 -9.41
C SER A 85 3.23 0.34 -9.41
N LEU A 86 2.07 0.92 -9.13
CA LEU A 86 0.77 0.24 -9.28
C LEU A 86 0.54 -0.19 -10.73
N GLY A 87 0.90 0.67 -11.71
CA GLY A 87 0.83 0.37 -13.13
C GLY A 87 1.74 -0.79 -13.56
N ALA A 88 2.97 -0.85 -13.04
CA ALA A 88 3.91 -1.93 -13.30
C ALA A 88 3.41 -3.28 -12.78
N VAL A 89 2.90 -3.32 -11.55
CA VAL A 89 2.27 -4.52 -10.97
C VAL A 89 1.02 -4.92 -11.79
N GLY A 90 0.24 -3.93 -12.24
CA GLY A 90 -0.92 -4.14 -13.12
C GLY A 90 -0.54 -4.72 -14.49
N TRP A 91 0.58 -4.28 -15.04
CA TRP A 91 1.13 -4.87 -16.25
C TRP A 91 1.48 -6.34 -16.05
N ALA A 92 2.20 -6.69 -14.98
CA ALA A 92 2.57 -8.07 -14.68
C ALA A 92 1.34 -8.98 -14.46
N ALA A 93 0.30 -8.45 -13.81
CA ALA A 93 -0.98 -9.15 -13.64
C ALA A 93 -1.65 -9.44 -14.99
N ARG A 94 -1.78 -8.42 -15.85
CA ARG A 94 -2.36 -8.57 -17.21
C ARG A 94 -1.54 -9.55 -18.04
N TRP A 95 -0.22 -9.38 -18.05
CA TRP A 95 0.67 -10.27 -18.79
C TRP A 95 0.46 -11.74 -18.38
N SER A 96 0.37 -12.00 -17.09
CA SER A 96 0.10 -13.35 -16.56
C SER A 96 -1.23 -13.92 -17.08
N LYS A 97 -2.29 -13.11 -17.12
CA LYS A 97 -3.60 -13.50 -17.63
C LYS A 97 -3.56 -13.81 -19.12
N ASP A 98 -2.95 -12.92 -19.90
CA ASP A 98 -2.98 -12.96 -21.37
C ASP A 98 -2.14 -14.12 -21.93
N HIS A 99 -1.00 -14.41 -21.31
CA HIS A 99 -0.09 -15.46 -21.77
C HIS A 99 -0.42 -16.85 -21.22
N ARG A 100 -1.30 -16.96 -20.21
CA ARG A 100 -1.71 -18.23 -19.61
C ARG A 100 -2.15 -19.27 -20.65
N GLY A 101 -3.09 -18.87 -21.51
CA GLY A 101 -3.68 -19.79 -22.48
C GLY A 101 -2.68 -20.27 -23.55
N GLY A 102 -1.82 -19.39 -24.04
CA GLY A 102 -0.79 -19.73 -25.04
C GLY A 102 0.23 -20.74 -24.48
N LEU A 103 0.78 -20.43 -23.28
CA LEU A 103 1.77 -21.30 -22.65
C LEU A 103 1.18 -22.64 -22.16
N ALA A 104 -0.07 -22.67 -21.75
CA ALA A 104 -0.77 -23.91 -21.47
C ALA A 104 -0.98 -24.76 -22.75
N LYS A 105 -1.27 -24.12 -23.89
CA LYS A 105 -1.32 -24.77 -25.21
C LYS A 105 0.03 -25.38 -25.60
N ASP A 106 1.14 -24.66 -25.42
CA ASP A 106 2.47 -25.18 -25.70
C ASP A 106 2.75 -26.50 -24.94
N VAL A 107 2.35 -26.56 -23.67
CA VAL A 107 2.43 -27.80 -22.86
C VAL A 107 1.49 -28.88 -23.38
N ARG A 108 0.27 -28.51 -23.76
CA ARG A 108 -0.76 -29.44 -24.26
C ARG A 108 -0.35 -30.12 -25.58
N TYR A 109 0.30 -29.39 -26.48
CA TYR A 109 0.72 -29.93 -27.80
C TYR A 109 2.14 -30.50 -27.80
N SER A 110 2.89 -30.40 -26.70
CA SER A 110 4.15 -31.15 -26.55
C SER A 110 3.93 -32.65 -26.45
N SER A 111 4.96 -33.46 -26.72
CA SER A 111 4.92 -34.91 -26.39
C SER A 111 4.84 -35.12 -24.88
N GLU A 112 4.46 -36.31 -24.43
CA GLU A 112 4.39 -36.62 -22.98
C GLU A 112 5.74 -36.44 -22.30
N ASP A 113 6.82 -36.83 -22.97
CA ASP A 113 8.19 -36.71 -22.47
C ASP A 113 8.65 -35.24 -22.39
N ASN A 114 8.18 -34.37 -23.27
CA ASN A 114 8.53 -32.97 -23.34
C ASN A 114 7.62 -32.05 -22.46
N ALA A 115 6.48 -32.55 -22.01
CA ALA A 115 5.54 -31.76 -21.21
C ALA A 115 6.17 -31.17 -19.91
N PRO A 116 7.03 -31.87 -19.17
CA PRO A 116 7.73 -31.31 -18.01
C PRO A 116 8.69 -30.16 -18.40
N ALA A 117 9.40 -30.27 -19.51
CA ALA A 117 10.31 -29.23 -20.01
C ALA A 117 9.53 -27.99 -20.46
N ALA A 118 8.44 -28.17 -21.20
CA ALA A 118 7.54 -27.09 -21.61
C ALA A 118 6.93 -26.37 -20.39
N ARG A 119 6.49 -27.12 -19.37
CA ARG A 119 6.03 -26.55 -18.09
C ARG A 119 7.12 -25.74 -17.42
N LYS A 120 8.36 -26.26 -17.30
CA LYS A 120 9.49 -25.55 -16.71
C LYS A 120 9.76 -24.23 -17.43
N LYS A 121 9.72 -24.22 -18.78
CA LYS A 121 9.88 -23.03 -19.60
C LYS A 121 8.77 -21.99 -19.33
N ALA A 122 7.51 -22.45 -19.25
CA ALA A 122 6.38 -21.57 -18.93
C ALA A 122 6.56 -20.91 -17.55
N ILE A 123 6.92 -21.69 -16.53
CA ILE A 123 7.14 -21.15 -15.17
C ILE A 123 8.34 -20.22 -15.11
N ALA A 124 9.42 -20.50 -15.83
CA ALA A 124 10.57 -19.59 -15.90
C ALA A 124 10.18 -18.21 -16.46
N ARG A 125 9.30 -18.17 -17.49
CA ARG A 125 8.76 -16.90 -18.02
C ARG A 125 7.90 -16.16 -17.00
N LEU A 126 7.01 -16.87 -16.31
CA LEU A 126 6.18 -16.29 -15.23
C LEU A 126 7.07 -15.71 -14.13
N SER A 127 8.06 -16.47 -13.67
CA SER A 127 9.03 -16.02 -12.66
C SER A 127 9.76 -14.76 -13.11
N SER A 128 10.25 -14.72 -14.34
CA SER A 128 10.93 -13.54 -14.90
C SER A 128 10.05 -12.28 -14.84
N VAL A 129 8.76 -12.40 -15.22
CA VAL A 129 7.83 -11.25 -15.22
C VAL A 129 7.53 -10.77 -13.81
N VAL A 130 7.34 -11.67 -12.85
CA VAL A 130 7.07 -11.29 -11.47
C VAL A 130 8.30 -10.61 -10.83
N HIS A 131 9.51 -11.09 -11.12
CA HIS A 131 10.74 -10.44 -10.62
C HIS A 131 11.03 -9.08 -11.28
N GLN A 132 10.54 -8.83 -12.50
CA GLN A 132 10.65 -7.49 -13.11
C GLN A 132 9.95 -6.40 -12.29
N VAL A 133 8.90 -6.75 -11.55
CA VAL A 133 8.14 -5.81 -10.71
C VAL A 133 8.46 -5.94 -9.21
N GLU A 134 9.53 -6.64 -8.85
CA GLU A 134 9.92 -6.82 -7.45
C GLU A 134 10.18 -5.51 -6.73
N LYS A 135 10.90 -4.59 -7.37
CA LYS A 135 11.17 -3.25 -6.81
C LYS A 135 9.88 -2.47 -6.55
N ASP A 136 8.88 -2.64 -7.42
CA ASP A 136 7.57 -2.01 -7.27
C ASP A 136 6.79 -2.63 -6.12
N LEU A 137 6.82 -3.95 -5.97
CA LEU A 137 6.18 -4.65 -4.84
C LEU A 137 6.81 -4.22 -3.50
N LEU A 138 8.15 -4.17 -3.41
CA LEU A 138 8.86 -3.70 -2.22
C LEU A 138 8.52 -2.25 -1.90
N PHE A 139 8.52 -1.38 -2.91
CA PHE A 139 8.13 0.02 -2.77
C PHE A 139 6.69 0.17 -2.28
N LEU A 140 5.73 -0.55 -2.87
CA LEU A 140 4.33 -0.53 -2.43
C LEU A 140 4.17 -1.03 -0.99
N ASN A 141 4.99 -2.00 -0.55
CA ASN A 141 4.97 -2.47 0.83
C ASN A 141 5.54 -1.41 1.80
N GLU A 142 6.56 -0.67 1.40
CA GLU A 142 7.10 0.47 2.15
C GLU A 142 6.02 1.56 2.31
N VAL A 143 5.41 2.00 1.20
CA VAL A 143 4.32 2.98 1.19
C VAL A 143 3.19 2.56 2.12
N ARG A 144 2.74 1.32 1.99
CA ARG A 144 1.71 0.73 2.86
C ARG A 144 2.11 0.78 4.34
N ASN A 145 3.35 0.44 4.68
CA ASN A 145 3.82 0.40 6.06
C ASN A 145 3.82 1.79 6.72
N ILE A 146 4.07 2.83 5.94
CA ILE A 146 4.04 4.22 6.42
C ILE A 146 2.61 4.73 6.50
N LEU A 147 1.82 4.59 5.43
CA LEU A 147 0.44 5.09 5.40
C LEU A 147 -0.45 4.48 6.50
N ARG A 148 -0.22 3.23 6.86
CA ARG A 148 -0.97 2.57 7.95
C ARG A 148 -0.67 3.12 9.35
N LYS A 149 0.43 3.81 9.52
CA LYS A 149 0.85 4.39 10.80
C LYS A 149 0.45 5.85 10.93
N LEU A 150 -0.02 6.46 9.84
CA LEU A 150 -0.50 7.84 9.87
C LEU A 150 -1.74 7.94 10.74
N PRO A 151 -1.95 9.12 11.38
CA PRO A 151 -3.16 9.39 12.13
C PRO A 151 -4.41 9.31 11.25
N THR A 152 -5.53 9.03 11.90
CA THR A 152 -6.85 9.10 11.27
C THR A 152 -7.26 10.56 11.13
N VAL A 153 -7.02 11.13 9.93
CA VAL A 153 -7.48 12.48 9.58
C VAL A 153 -8.76 12.36 8.76
N GLU A 154 -9.82 13.02 9.21
CA GLU A 154 -11.13 13.05 8.55
C GLU A 154 -11.35 14.41 7.88
N ASP A 155 -12.20 14.45 6.88
CA ASP A 155 -12.64 15.69 6.23
C ASP A 155 -13.79 16.33 7.07
N VAL A 156 -13.42 16.90 8.19
CA VAL A 156 -14.31 17.57 9.15
C VAL A 156 -13.64 18.84 9.64
N PHE A 157 -14.40 19.73 10.26
CA PHE A 157 -13.85 20.98 10.83
C PHE A 157 -12.66 20.68 11.75
N THR A 158 -11.48 21.19 11.40
CA THR A 158 -10.21 20.83 12.02
C THR A 158 -9.53 22.02 12.64
N ILE A 159 -9.19 21.91 13.94
CA ILE A 159 -8.41 22.87 14.69
C ILE A 159 -7.01 22.29 14.91
N VAL A 160 -5.99 22.97 14.42
CA VAL A 160 -4.59 22.61 14.70
C VAL A 160 -4.07 23.44 15.86
N VAL A 161 -3.53 22.76 16.88
CA VAL A 161 -2.99 23.43 18.08
C VAL A 161 -1.48 23.59 17.92
N ALA A 162 -1.04 24.83 17.74
CA ALA A 162 0.37 25.21 17.59
C ALA A 162 0.90 25.93 18.85
N GLY A 163 2.20 25.93 19.03
CA GLY A 163 2.87 26.67 20.10
C GLY A 163 4.13 25.98 20.64
N PHE A 164 4.84 26.64 21.54
CA PHE A 164 6.10 26.16 22.09
C PHE A 164 6.00 24.81 22.78
N PRO A 165 7.12 24.06 22.91
CA PRO A 165 7.16 22.82 23.67
C PRO A 165 6.73 23.03 25.12
N ASN A 166 6.08 22.03 25.72
CA ASN A 166 5.72 21.98 27.14
C ASN A 166 4.75 23.06 27.64
N VAL A 167 4.02 23.74 26.76
CA VAL A 167 3.01 24.75 27.15
C VAL A 167 1.62 24.13 27.43
N GLY A 168 1.48 22.80 27.34
CA GLY A 168 0.24 22.12 27.69
C GLY A 168 -0.67 21.77 26.49
N LYS A 169 -0.23 21.90 25.22
CA LYS A 169 -1.04 21.59 24.02
C LYS A 169 -1.70 20.22 24.08
N SER A 170 -0.91 19.17 24.30
CA SER A 170 -1.42 17.79 24.37
C SER A 170 -2.35 17.58 25.57
N SER A 171 -2.11 18.27 26.68
CA SER A 171 -3.02 18.24 27.84
C SER A 171 -4.34 18.93 27.54
N PHE A 172 -4.30 20.05 26.79
CA PHE A 172 -5.50 20.73 26.32
C PHE A 172 -6.32 19.82 25.43
N ILE A 173 -5.73 19.20 24.39
CA ILE A 173 -6.45 18.29 23.50
C ILE A 173 -7.07 17.13 24.28
N ARG A 174 -6.33 16.53 25.22
CA ARG A 174 -6.88 15.45 26.07
C ARG A 174 -8.05 15.92 26.93
N SER A 175 -8.01 17.15 27.46
CA SER A 175 -9.09 17.67 28.32
C SER A 175 -10.36 18.01 27.54
N VAL A 176 -10.24 18.37 26.27
CA VAL A 176 -11.38 18.80 25.43
C VAL A 176 -11.94 17.64 24.61
N SER A 177 -11.13 16.63 24.31
CA SER A 177 -11.57 15.49 23.52
C SER A 177 -12.64 14.66 24.23
N SER A 178 -13.64 14.24 23.46
CA SER A 178 -14.75 13.41 23.95
C SER A 178 -14.36 11.94 24.21
N ALA A 179 -13.20 11.51 23.71
CA ALA A 179 -12.59 10.20 23.90
C ALA A 179 -11.07 10.35 24.02
N GLU A 180 -10.37 9.26 24.35
CA GLU A 180 -8.91 9.28 24.39
C GLU A 180 -8.35 9.59 23.00
N PRO A 181 -7.49 10.63 22.86
CA PRO A 181 -6.92 11.00 21.57
C PRO A 181 -6.00 9.93 20.99
N GLU A 182 -6.06 9.73 19.68
CA GLU A 182 -5.16 8.87 18.94
C GLU A 182 -3.75 9.48 18.90
N ILE A 183 -2.73 8.68 19.22
CA ILE A 183 -1.33 9.05 19.03
C ILE A 183 -0.78 8.21 17.89
N ALA A 184 -0.47 8.86 16.78
CA ALA A 184 -0.01 8.19 15.57
C ALA A 184 1.35 8.69 15.11
N SER A 185 2.07 7.83 14.39
CA SER A 185 3.34 8.19 13.77
C SER A 185 3.13 9.18 12.63
N TYR A 186 4.00 10.18 12.55
CA TYR A 186 4.09 11.07 11.41
C TYR A 186 5.54 11.10 10.90
N PRO A 187 5.81 10.80 9.63
CA PRO A 187 7.18 10.55 9.13
C PRO A 187 8.16 11.71 9.34
N PHE A 188 7.63 12.91 9.55
CA PHE A 188 8.41 14.15 9.65
C PHE A 188 8.59 14.62 11.09
N THR A 189 8.17 13.84 12.10
CA THR A 189 8.31 14.15 13.51
C THR A 189 8.88 13.01 14.30
N THR A 190 9.60 13.30 15.37
CA THR A 190 10.11 12.32 16.31
C THR A 190 9.10 11.92 17.39
N LYS A 191 8.04 12.71 17.58
CA LYS A 191 7.07 12.55 18.68
C LYS A 191 5.68 12.10 18.23
N GLY A 192 5.44 11.99 16.91
CA GLY A 192 4.12 11.71 16.35
C GLY A 192 3.17 12.90 16.37
N ILE A 193 1.92 12.66 15.98
CA ILE A 193 0.80 13.61 15.99
C ILE A 193 -0.27 13.08 16.94
N ILE A 194 -0.95 13.96 17.65
CA ILE A 194 -2.08 13.63 18.52
C ILE A 194 -3.35 14.14 17.86
N VAL A 195 -4.30 13.24 17.62
CA VAL A 195 -5.61 13.57 17.03
C VAL A 195 -6.70 13.28 18.04
N GLY A 196 -7.40 14.31 18.46
CA GLY A 196 -8.57 14.24 19.33
C GLY A 196 -9.84 14.67 18.58
N HIS A 197 -10.99 14.31 19.12
CA HIS A 197 -12.29 14.69 18.58
C HIS A 197 -13.17 15.30 19.66
N TYR A 198 -13.85 16.40 19.32
CA TYR A 198 -14.86 17.03 20.14
C TYR A 198 -16.20 17.06 19.40
N TYR A 199 -17.27 16.78 20.10
CA TYR A 199 -18.63 16.80 19.54
C TYR A 199 -19.42 17.97 20.12
N LYS A 200 -19.92 18.85 19.23
CA LYS A 200 -20.86 19.91 19.56
C LYS A 200 -22.22 19.57 18.96
N GLY A 201 -23.07 18.95 19.74
CA GLY A 201 -24.30 18.35 19.21
C GLY A 201 -24.01 17.21 18.24
N HIS A 202 -24.36 17.40 16.97
CA HIS A 202 -24.08 16.43 15.89
C HIS A 202 -22.82 16.77 15.07
N GLU A 203 -22.21 17.91 15.31
CA GLU A 203 -21.01 18.34 14.62
C GLU A 203 -19.78 17.72 15.27
N LYS A 204 -18.95 17.05 14.46
CA LYS A 204 -17.66 16.51 14.84
C LYS A 204 -16.57 17.52 14.52
N ILE A 205 -15.77 17.89 15.51
CA ILE A 205 -14.61 18.78 15.37
C ILE A 205 -13.36 17.96 15.66
N GLN A 206 -12.38 18.04 14.78
CA GLN A 206 -11.10 17.37 14.92
C GLN A 206 -10.06 18.34 15.51
N LEU A 207 -9.28 17.85 16.46
CA LEU A 207 -8.22 18.61 17.14
C LEU A 207 -6.89 17.92 16.86
N ILE A 208 -5.89 18.64 16.32
CA ILE A 208 -4.58 18.08 15.99
C ILE A 208 -3.48 18.82 16.75
N ASP A 209 -2.68 18.07 17.55
CA ASP A 209 -1.43 18.56 18.13
C ASP A 209 -0.25 18.05 17.31
N THR A 210 0.65 18.96 16.98
CA THR A 210 1.82 18.70 16.14
C THR A 210 3.13 18.93 16.93
N PRO A 211 3.41 18.09 17.94
CA PRO A 211 4.58 18.29 18.78
C PRO A 211 5.87 18.24 17.98
N GLY A 212 6.69 19.27 18.11
CA GLY A 212 7.99 19.36 17.44
C GLY A 212 7.99 19.89 16.01
N LEU A 213 6.83 19.95 15.32
CA LEU A 213 6.73 20.49 13.96
C LEU A 213 6.64 22.02 13.94
N LEU A 214 5.76 22.58 14.75
CA LEU A 214 5.52 24.05 14.82
C LEU A 214 6.30 24.71 15.95
N ASP A 215 7.10 23.94 16.69
CA ASP A 215 7.82 24.39 17.90
C ASP A 215 9.14 25.10 17.60
N ARG A 216 9.61 25.16 16.35
CA ARG A 216 10.88 25.79 15.94
C ARG A 216 10.66 26.89 14.93
N PRO A 217 11.53 27.93 14.94
CA PRO A 217 11.51 28.97 13.92
C PRO A 217 11.68 28.42 12.52
N GLY A 218 10.96 28.97 11.53
CA GLY A 218 10.95 28.51 10.14
C GLY A 218 12.32 28.49 9.45
N ILE A 219 13.27 29.32 9.95
CA ILE A 219 14.62 29.43 9.38
C ILE A 219 15.48 28.19 9.59
N GLU A 220 15.21 27.38 10.63
CA GLU A 220 15.96 26.16 10.97
C GLU A 220 15.40 24.90 10.33
N ARG A 221 14.37 25.02 9.50
CA ARG A 221 13.65 23.89 8.91
C ARG A 221 14.16 23.53 7.52
N ASN A 222 14.34 22.25 7.26
CA ASN A 222 14.63 21.77 5.92
C ASN A 222 13.37 21.85 5.00
N ALA A 223 13.57 21.66 3.69
CA ALA A 223 12.48 21.76 2.71
C ALA A 223 11.35 20.76 2.97
N ILE A 224 11.69 19.52 3.38
CA ILE A 224 10.74 18.45 3.65
C ILE A 224 9.91 18.77 4.90
N GLU A 225 10.54 19.29 5.97
CA GLU A 225 9.82 19.70 7.18
C GLU A 225 8.84 20.85 6.90
N ARG A 226 9.21 21.80 6.03
CA ARG A 226 8.29 22.88 5.62
C ARG A 226 7.09 22.37 4.85
N GLN A 227 7.30 21.44 3.93
CA GLN A 227 6.19 20.81 3.20
C GLN A 227 5.28 20.00 4.13
N ALA A 228 5.87 19.26 5.08
CA ALA A 228 5.12 18.51 6.08
C ALA A 228 4.24 19.40 6.97
N ILE A 229 4.73 20.59 7.31
CA ILE A 229 3.96 21.60 8.04
C ILE A 229 2.82 22.11 7.17
N SER A 230 3.11 22.46 5.91
CA SER A 230 2.09 22.91 4.97
C SER A 230 0.98 21.88 4.78
N ALA A 231 1.30 20.57 4.75
CA ALA A 231 0.29 19.53 4.68
C ALA A 231 -0.67 19.52 5.88
N ILE A 232 -0.18 19.91 7.07
CA ILE A 232 -1.02 20.03 8.28
C ILE A 232 -1.76 21.38 8.29
N GLU A 233 -1.12 22.46 7.86
CA GLU A 233 -1.76 23.78 7.74
C GLU A 233 -2.90 23.75 6.72
N ASN A 234 -2.76 22.99 5.63
CA ASN A 234 -3.79 22.85 4.58
C ASN A 234 -5.08 22.17 5.06
N ILE A 235 -5.02 21.38 6.14
CA ILE A 235 -6.22 20.75 6.71
C ILE A 235 -6.82 21.55 7.87
N ALA A 236 -6.15 22.61 8.31
CA ALA A 236 -6.62 23.42 9.42
C ALA A 236 -7.67 24.44 8.95
N ASP A 237 -8.86 24.38 9.52
CA ASP A 237 -9.84 25.49 9.41
C ASP A 237 -9.47 26.62 10.40
N VAL A 238 -8.81 26.26 11.50
CA VAL A 238 -8.30 27.18 12.53
C VAL A 238 -6.94 26.70 13.02
N LEU A 239 -6.01 27.66 13.17
CA LEU A 239 -4.67 27.47 13.73
C LEU A 239 -4.51 28.24 15.03
#